data_ea3c115737eb09cad80f413631afb407
#
_entry.id   ea3c115737eb09cad80f413631afb407
#
_cell.length_a   1.000
_cell.length_b   1.000
_cell.length_c   1.000
_cell.angle_alpha   90.00
_cell.angle_beta   90.00
_cell.angle_gamma   90.00
#
_symmetry.space_group_name_H-M   'P 1'
#
loop_
_entity.id
_entity.type
_entity.pdbx_description
1 polymer ?
#
loop_
_entity_poly.entity_id
_entity_poly.type
_entity_poly.pdbx_seq_one_letter_code
_entity_poly.pdbx_strand_id
1 'polypeptide(L)'
;MKKTLPKSKMIRYCLSDIAKGLFNGMIGNYLLYFFQPTVKSGLPILLPENKFLGFITIMALLTGIGKVIDAITDPWVANLSDKCTHKDGRRMPFLKYAAIPYAVSVLMIFMAPFKAGSLANAVWVGFFLIAYYTSYTFFFIPRNALVPEVIPDAKDRVGYYGISTAFFMGSSSFMYAATLFVNLIKGLGVSALGAWRIVFTVFAVIGLVCVLLGATAFNEKDYVEASIKPKQSLLGSAKTIFKNKSFVTFFAGDLFSYISMAFFQTAMLYYITMLLNVPEEQSFLVMLSAIGVALCLFPMIVKFSKKYGKKTMLVVASVVFTVVFAFIFFADKIAALVVGYELILGLAMGLVVSFPFAAINILPQSCMSDIIQKDSIENGVNREGFFSATKTFIEKIAYSLAMVVVSSVLAIGAPVGESVGMLGVKLTGVFAGVFSLVSLLFFTFYDEKSVTKFIDEHRKEKSE
;
A
#
# COMPACT_ATOMS: atom_id res chain seq x y z
N MET A 1 28.51 2.29 -26.17
CA MET A 1 27.66 1.36 -25.36
C MET A 1 27.27 2.04 -24.06
N LYS A 2 26.00 2.23 -23.79
CA LYS A 2 25.53 2.77 -22.49
C LYS A 2 26.00 1.84 -21.36
N LYS A 3 26.66 2.39 -20.33
CA LYS A 3 27.02 1.63 -19.14
C LYS A 3 25.73 1.25 -18.41
N THR A 4 25.41 -0.02 -18.38
CA THR A 4 24.31 -0.55 -17.53
C THR A 4 24.74 -0.55 -16.07
N LEU A 5 23.78 -0.33 -15.17
CA LEU A 5 24.05 -0.31 -13.73
C LEU A 5 24.52 -1.70 -13.27
N PRO A 6 25.70 -1.85 -12.61
CA PRO A 6 26.17 -3.10 -12.09
C PRO A 6 25.19 -3.70 -11.05
N LYS A 7 25.06 -5.03 -10.99
CA LYS A 7 24.13 -5.75 -10.08
C LYS A 7 24.28 -5.32 -8.61
N SER A 8 25.49 -5.11 -8.12
CA SER A 8 25.75 -4.66 -6.75
C SER A 8 25.17 -3.27 -6.46
N LYS A 9 25.34 -2.32 -7.39
CA LYS A 9 24.75 -0.98 -7.30
C LYS A 9 23.23 -1.03 -7.46
N MET A 10 22.71 -1.91 -8.31
CA MET A 10 21.29 -2.16 -8.48
C MET A 10 20.65 -2.66 -7.19
N ILE A 11 21.23 -3.65 -6.52
CA ILE A 11 20.75 -4.16 -5.22
C ILE A 11 20.80 -3.04 -4.18
N ARG A 12 21.91 -2.28 -4.11
CA ARG A 12 22.02 -1.14 -3.18
C ARG A 12 20.93 -0.10 -3.44
N TYR A 13 20.58 0.16 -4.68
CA TYR A 13 19.48 1.08 -5.05
C TYR A 13 18.12 0.54 -4.59
N CYS A 14 17.89 -0.77 -4.69
CA CYS A 14 16.69 -1.43 -4.20
C CYS A 14 16.55 -1.41 -2.66
N LEU A 15 17.62 -1.17 -1.88
CA LEU A 15 17.51 -1.10 -0.41
C LEU A 15 16.51 -0.03 0.04
N SER A 16 16.33 1.04 -0.72
CA SER A 16 15.30 2.05 -0.43
C SER A 16 13.87 1.50 -0.46
N ASP A 17 13.62 0.34 -1.10
CA ASP A 17 12.31 -0.33 -1.06
C ASP A 17 12.05 -1.01 0.29
N ILE A 18 13.10 -1.38 1.04
CA ILE A 18 12.97 -1.82 2.43
C ILE A 18 12.41 -0.68 3.28
N ALA A 19 12.97 0.52 3.17
CA ALA A 19 12.44 1.68 3.88
C ALA A 19 11.00 2.00 3.47
N LYS A 20 10.71 1.92 2.16
CA LYS A 20 9.34 2.09 1.64
C LYS A 20 8.36 1.12 2.31
N GLY A 21 8.72 -0.17 2.42
CA GLY A 21 7.88 -1.17 3.04
C GLY A 21 7.69 -0.96 4.55
N LEU A 22 8.78 -0.66 5.29
CA LEU A 22 8.72 -0.37 6.72
C LEU A 22 7.83 0.87 7.00
N PHE A 23 8.06 1.97 6.30
CA PHE A 23 7.32 3.22 6.55
C PHE A 23 5.87 3.13 6.09
N ASN A 24 5.62 2.43 4.97
CA ASN A 24 4.26 2.15 4.52
C ASN A 24 3.51 1.26 5.52
N GLY A 25 4.19 0.28 6.11
CA GLY A 25 3.62 -0.55 7.17
C GLY A 25 3.33 0.23 8.45
N MET A 26 4.23 1.15 8.88
CA MET A 26 3.97 2.03 10.02
C MET A 26 2.72 2.89 9.80
N ILE A 27 2.59 3.50 8.63
CA ILE A 27 1.45 4.37 8.30
C ILE A 27 0.19 3.56 7.98
N GLY A 28 0.28 2.53 7.13
CA GLY A 28 -0.88 1.78 6.65
C GLY A 28 -1.52 0.87 7.70
N ASN A 29 -0.69 0.22 8.54
CA ASN A 29 -1.17 -0.78 9.48
C ASN A 29 -1.38 -0.23 10.90
N TYR A 30 -0.55 0.74 11.32
CA TYR A 30 -0.50 1.14 12.73
C TYR A 30 -0.89 2.59 12.98
N LEU A 31 -0.96 3.47 11.98
CA LEU A 31 -1.29 4.87 12.20
C LEU A 31 -2.65 5.03 12.90
N LEU A 32 -3.68 4.38 12.40
CA LEU A 32 -5.01 4.44 13.02
C LEU A 32 -5.00 3.76 14.37
N TYR A 33 -4.43 2.57 14.50
CA TYR A 33 -4.38 1.83 15.76
C TYR A 33 -3.65 2.60 16.87
N PHE A 34 -2.59 3.34 16.53
CA PHE A 34 -1.83 4.15 17.48
C PHE A 34 -2.58 5.40 17.95
N PHE A 35 -3.32 6.07 17.06
CA PHE A 35 -4.05 7.30 17.37
C PHE A 35 -5.54 7.11 17.67
N GLN A 36 -6.10 5.97 17.31
CA GLN A 36 -7.44 5.52 17.69
C GLN A 36 -7.31 4.15 18.40
N PRO A 37 -6.69 4.14 19.60
CA PRO A 37 -6.40 2.89 20.28
C PRO A 37 -7.66 2.23 20.83
N THR A 38 -7.57 0.90 20.99
CA THR A 38 -8.53 0.12 21.79
C THR A 38 -8.17 0.21 23.27
N VAL A 39 -9.14 0.01 24.16
CA VAL A 39 -8.88 -0.01 25.62
C VAL A 39 -7.83 -1.04 25.99
N LYS A 40 -7.86 -2.21 25.33
CA LYS A 40 -6.90 -3.31 25.58
C LYS A 40 -5.45 -2.98 25.22
N SER A 41 -5.21 -1.99 24.34
CA SER A 41 -3.85 -1.63 23.92
C SER A 41 -3.02 -0.96 25.01
N GLY A 42 -3.68 -0.33 25.99
CA GLY A 42 -3.03 0.47 27.03
C GLY A 42 -2.42 1.79 26.49
N LEU A 43 -2.73 2.17 25.26
CA LEU A 43 -2.30 3.43 24.67
C LEU A 43 -3.21 4.58 25.11
N PRO A 44 -2.66 5.77 25.43
CA PRO A 44 -3.47 6.96 25.69
C PRO A 44 -4.06 7.50 24.38
N ILE A 45 -5.24 8.11 24.47
CA ILE A 45 -5.86 8.85 23.34
C ILE A 45 -5.11 10.17 23.17
N LEU A 46 -4.23 10.23 22.19
CA LEU A 46 -3.34 11.38 21.98
C LEU A 46 -4.00 12.54 21.25
N LEU A 47 -5.00 12.26 20.38
CA LEU A 47 -5.72 13.24 19.58
C LEU A 47 -7.05 13.62 20.26
N PRO A 48 -7.58 14.83 20.01
CA PRO A 48 -8.92 15.18 20.47
C PRO A 48 -9.99 14.25 19.89
N GLU A 49 -10.97 13.89 20.71
CA GLU A 49 -12.09 13.02 20.31
C GLU A 49 -13.18 13.75 19.53
N ASN A 50 -13.04 15.07 19.35
CA ASN A 50 -14.00 15.91 18.64
C ASN A 50 -14.19 15.40 17.21
N LYS A 51 -15.45 15.32 16.79
CA LYS A 51 -15.84 14.91 15.43
C LYS A 51 -16.24 16.15 14.62
N PHE A 52 -15.60 16.33 13.46
CA PHE A 52 -16.01 17.35 12.49
C PHE A 52 -17.29 16.89 11.78
N LEU A 53 -18.26 17.81 11.61
CA LEU A 53 -19.59 17.48 11.06
C LEU A 53 -20.32 16.35 11.80
N GLY A 54 -19.96 16.07 13.06
CA GLY A 54 -20.59 15.02 13.87
C GLY A 54 -20.15 13.59 13.62
N PHE A 55 -19.41 13.31 12.52
CA PHE A 55 -19.00 11.94 12.15
C PHE A 55 -17.55 11.80 11.68
N ILE A 56 -16.90 12.86 11.19
CA ILE A 56 -15.52 12.79 10.70
C ILE A 56 -14.55 12.98 11.87
N THR A 57 -13.73 11.97 12.17
CA THR A 57 -12.71 12.08 13.22
C THR A 57 -11.57 13.02 12.79
N ILE A 58 -10.86 13.60 13.76
CA ILE A 58 -9.65 14.39 13.47
C ILE A 58 -8.63 13.55 12.70
N MET A 59 -8.48 12.28 13.07
CA MET A 59 -7.57 11.37 12.36
C MET A 59 -7.97 11.16 10.90
N ALA A 60 -9.27 11.07 10.60
CA ALA A 60 -9.80 11.01 9.25
C ALA A 60 -9.43 12.26 8.42
N LEU A 61 -9.58 13.44 9.00
CA LEU A 61 -9.18 14.70 8.35
C LEU A 61 -7.67 14.72 8.05
N LEU A 62 -6.84 14.36 9.03
CA LEU A 62 -5.38 14.39 8.90
C LEU A 62 -4.90 13.44 7.80
N THR A 63 -5.43 12.21 7.77
CA THR A 63 -5.08 11.22 6.75
C THR A 63 -5.58 11.64 5.36
N GLY A 64 -6.79 12.18 5.27
CA GLY A 64 -7.37 12.71 4.03
C GLY A 64 -6.53 13.83 3.44
N ILE A 65 -6.21 14.85 4.23
CA ILE A 65 -5.38 16.00 3.80
C ILE A 65 -4.00 15.53 3.33
N GLY A 66 -3.34 14.67 4.10
CA GLY A 66 -2.03 14.15 3.75
C GLY A 66 -2.01 13.45 2.37
N LYS A 67 -3.04 12.66 2.10
CA LYS A 67 -3.17 11.95 0.81
C LYS A 67 -3.53 12.86 -0.37
N VAL A 68 -4.34 13.87 -0.15
CA VAL A 68 -4.64 14.89 -1.19
C VAL A 68 -3.36 15.62 -1.59
N ILE A 69 -2.52 15.98 -0.62
CA ILE A 69 -1.23 16.60 -0.88
C ILE A 69 -0.31 15.67 -1.66
N ASP A 70 -0.25 14.38 -1.31
CA ASP A 70 0.50 13.35 -2.06
C ASP A 70 0.08 13.32 -3.54
N ALA A 71 -1.22 13.31 -3.83
CA ALA A 71 -1.74 13.30 -5.19
C ALA A 71 -1.39 14.57 -6.01
N ILE A 72 -1.39 15.73 -5.35
CA ILE A 72 -1.07 17.02 -6.00
C ILE A 72 0.44 17.17 -6.22
N THR A 73 1.25 16.72 -5.29
CA THR A 73 2.71 16.87 -5.36
C THR A 73 3.36 15.97 -6.39
N ASP A 74 2.78 14.83 -6.74
CA ASP A 74 3.34 13.87 -7.71
C ASP A 74 3.66 14.51 -9.08
N PRO A 75 2.69 15.14 -9.80
CA PRO A 75 2.98 15.74 -11.11
C PRO A 75 3.90 16.96 -10.99
N TRP A 76 3.83 17.68 -9.87
CA TRP A 76 4.68 18.83 -9.63
C TRP A 76 6.14 18.42 -9.45
N VAL A 77 6.43 17.41 -8.63
CA VAL A 77 7.78 16.88 -8.40
C VAL A 77 8.34 16.20 -9.65
N ALA A 78 7.50 15.47 -10.41
CA ALA A 78 7.93 14.90 -11.69
C ALA A 78 8.45 15.98 -12.64
N ASN A 79 7.69 17.08 -12.84
CA ASN A 79 8.10 18.20 -13.69
C ASN A 79 9.34 18.93 -13.14
N LEU A 80 9.43 19.08 -11.80
CA LEU A 80 10.57 19.74 -11.16
C LEU A 80 11.86 18.91 -11.35
N SER A 81 11.78 17.60 -11.14
CA SER A 81 12.94 16.71 -11.30
C SER A 81 13.41 16.58 -12.76
N ASP A 82 12.48 16.66 -13.72
CA ASP A 82 12.83 16.61 -15.14
C ASP A 82 13.56 17.87 -15.62
N LYS A 83 13.34 19.02 -14.98
CA LYS A 83 13.97 20.32 -15.32
C LYS A 83 15.23 20.63 -14.51
N CYS A 84 15.58 19.80 -13.54
CA CYS A 84 16.72 20.05 -12.66
C CYS A 84 18.05 19.93 -13.40
N THR A 85 18.97 20.87 -13.12
CA THR A 85 20.32 20.95 -13.75
C THR A 85 21.45 20.86 -12.73
N HIS A 86 21.24 20.11 -11.63
CA HIS A 86 22.21 20.02 -10.54
C HIS A 86 23.50 19.29 -10.94
N LYS A 87 24.62 19.61 -10.24
CA LYS A 87 25.94 19.02 -10.48
C LYS A 87 26.00 17.48 -10.28
N ASP A 88 25.12 16.90 -9.45
CA ASP A 88 25.09 15.46 -9.17
C ASP A 88 24.13 14.67 -10.09
N GLY A 89 23.56 15.33 -11.07
CA GLY A 89 22.55 14.78 -11.96
C GLY A 89 21.20 15.47 -11.80
N ARG A 90 20.22 15.01 -12.55
CA ARG A 90 18.90 15.64 -12.64
C ARG A 90 17.97 15.15 -11.52
N ARG A 91 18.04 13.88 -11.15
CA ARG A 91 17.13 13.21 -10.23
C ARG A 91 17.77 12.78 -8.91
N MET A 92 19.04 12.38 -8.91
CA MET A 92 19.73 11.93 -7.69
C MET A 92 19.77 12.97 -6.57
N PRO A 93 19.85 14.29 -6.81
CA PRO A 93 19.79 15.29 -5.75
C PRO A 93 18.48 15.21 -4.95
N PHE A 94 17.34 14.95 -5.62
CA PHE A 94 16.03 14.79 -4.95
C PHE A 94 16.06 13.64 -3.96
N LEU A 95 16.63 12.49 -4.35
CA LEU A 95 16.75 11.33 -3.47
C LEU A 95 17.62 11.64 -2.24
N LYS A 96 18.78 12.28 -2.46
CA LYS A 96 19.73 12.65 -1.40
C LYS A 96 19.09 13.60 -0.38
N TYR A 97 18.42 14.66 -0.84
CA TYR A 97 17.81 15.66 0.04
C TYR A 97 16.53 15.19 0.70
N ALA A 98 15.72 14.33 0.05
CA ALA A 98 14.48 13.82 0.60
C ALA A 98 14.68 12.66 1.60
N ALA A 99 15.81 11.96 1.57
CA ALA A 99 16.07 10.76 2.38
C ALA A 99 15.88 10.99 3.89
N ILE A 100 16.50 12.04 4.43
CA ILE A 100 16.43 12.38 5.87
C ILE A 100 15.03 12.90 6.24
N PRO A 101 14.45 13.90 5.54
CA PRO A 101 13.09 14.34 5.83
C PRO A 101 12.05 13.22 5.78
N TYR A 102 12.19 12.26 4.85
CA TYR A 102 11.29 11.11 4.73
C TYR A 102 11.31 10.22 5.97
N ALA A 103 12.48 9.84 6.46
CA ALA A 103 12.62 9.00 7.65
C ALA A 103 12.28 9.76 8.94
N VAL A 104 12.69 11.02 9.05
CA VAL A 104 12.39 11.84 10.23
C VAL A 104 10.90 12.11 10.34
N SER A 105 10.22 12.43 9.25
CA SER A 105 8.80 12.75 9.30
C SER A 105 7.96 11.55 9.74
N VAL A 106 8.23 10.33 9.25
CA VAL A 106 7.49 9.14 9.70
C VAL A 106 7.71 8.87 11.19
N LEU A 107 8.92 9.06 11.71
CA LEU A 107 9.20 8.92 13.13
C LEU A 107 8.44 9.96 13.95
N MET A 108 8.52 11.23 13.55
CA MET A 108 7.92 12.35 14.30
C MET A 108 6.40 12.28 14.35
N ILE A 109 5.71 11.64 13.39
CA ILE A 109 4.27 11.37 13.48
C ILE A 109 3.95 10.67 14.80
N PHE A 110 4.68 9.62 15.16
CA PHE A 110 4.43 8.81 16.37
C PHE A 110 5.02 9.40 17.65
N MET A 111 5.81 10.48 17.54
CA MET A 111 6.45 11.17 18.67
C MET A 111 5.66 12.38 19.17
N ALA A 112 4.34 12.48 18.87
CA ALA A 112 3.48 13.58 19.34
C ALA A 112 3.76 13.90 20.84
N PRO A 113 4.33 15.10 21.17
CA PRO A 113 4.94 15.31 22.48
C PRO A 113 4.01 15.96 23.51
N PHE A 114 2.83 16.43 23.07
CA PHE A 114 1.96 17.22 23.92
C PHE A 114 1.01 16.35 24.76
N LYS A 115 0.29 16.97 25.68
CA LYS A 115 -0.69 16.31 26.55
C LYS A 115 -1.72 15.53 25.72
N ALA A 116 -2.12 14.36 26.21
CA ALA A 116 -3.16 13.53 25.59
C ALA A 116 -4.46 14.35 25.35
N GLY A 117 -5.12 14.10 24.23
CA GLY A 117 -6.33 14.83 23.80
C GLY A 117 -6.08 16.27 23.32
N SER A 118 -4.83 16.70 23.17
CA SER A 118 -4.49 18.08 22.80
C SER A 118 -4.63 18.32 21.30
N LEU A 119 -5.18 19.47 20.91
CA LEU A 119 -5.19 19.94 19.53
C LEU A 119 -3.76 20.16 18.99
N ALA A 120 -2.80 20.47 19.85
CA ALA A 120 -1.40 20.60 19.48
C ALA A 120 -0.82 19.28 18.93
N ASN A 121 -1.25 18.11 19.44
CA ASN A 121 -0.89 16.83 18.87
C ASN A 121 -1.48 16.64 17.46
N ALA A 122 -2.72 17.09 17.22
CA ALA A 122 -3.33 17.02 15.90
C ALA A 122 -2.56 17.87 14.87
N VAL A 123 -2.16 19.08 15.25
CA VAL A 123 -1.35 19.97 14.40
C VAL A 123 0.02 19.33 14.14
N TRP A 124 0.67 18.75 15.17
CA TRP A 124 1.94 18.04 15.05
C TRP A 124 1.85 16.87 14.07
N VAL A 125 0.90 15.98 14.28
CA VAL A 125 0.68 14.82 13.43
C VAL A 125 0.35 15.24 12.00
N GLY A 126 -0.52 16.25 11.81
CA GLY A 126 -0.87 16.79 10.50
C GLY A 126 0.34 17.34 9.75
N PHE A 127 1.16 18.15 10.42
CA PHE A 127 2.39 18.69 9.84
C PHE A 127 3.35 17.58 9.37
N PHE A 128 3.60 16.57 10.22
CA PHE A 128 4.52 15.50 9.86
C PHE A 128 3.92 14.48 8.89
N LEU A 129 2.60 14.31 8.81
CA LEU A 129 1.96 13.55 7.73
C LEU A 129 2.15 14.23 6.37
N ILE A 130 1.97 15.55 6.31
CA ILE A 130 2.23 16.34 5.10
C ILE A 130 3.71 16.23 4.70
N ALA A 131 4.61 16.40 5.66
CA ALA A 131 6.05 16.29 5.45
C ALA A 131 6.43 14.88 4.94
N TYR A 132 5.82 13.83 5.51
CA TYR A 132 6.03 12.44 5.11
C TYR A 132 5.62 12.20 3.66
N TYR A 133 4.37 12.55 3.27
CA TYR A 133 3.90 12.34 1.91
C TYR A 133 4.69 13.18 0.90
N THR A 134 4.98 14.43 1.22
CA THR A 134 5.81 15.28 0.37
C THR A 134 7.20 14.69 0.17
N SER A 135 7.87 14.30 1.24
CA SER A 135 9.22 13.71 1.16
C SER A 135 9.22 12.37 0.43
N TYR A 136 8.17 11.55 0.62
CA TYR A 136 7.96 10.32 -0.13
C TYR A 136 7.91 10.60 -1.65
N THR A 137 7.11 11.57 -2.06
CA THR A 137 6.98 11.98 -3.47
C THR A 137 8.32 12.47 -4.03
N PHE A 138 9.02 13.34 -3.29
CA PHE A 138 10.35 13.86 -3.68
C PHE A 138 11.40 12.75 -3.81
N PHE A 139 11.26 11.65 -3.07
CA PHE A 139 12.18 10.51 -3.17
C PHE A 139 11.77 9.55 -4.29
N PHE A 140 10.53 9.03 -4.28
CA PHE A 140 10.14 7.90 -5.12
C PHE A 140 9.74 8.28 -6.55
N ILE A 141 9.22 9.47 -6.82
CA ILE A 141 8.89 9.88 -8.19
C ILE A 141 10.16 10.01 -9.05
N PRO A 142 11.20 10.79 -8.65
CA PRO A 142 12.44 10.85 -9.42
C PRO A 142 13.17 9.48 -9.46
N ARG A 143 13.12 8.71 -8.36
CA ARG A 143 13.71 7.37 -8.29
C ARG A 143 13.14 6.44 -9.36
N ASN A 144 11.83 6.34 -9.43
CA ASN A 144 11.16 5.45 -10.38
C ASN A 144 11.39 5.89 -11.84
N ALA A 145 11.40 7.19 -12.07
CA ALA A 145 11.67 7.75 -13.40
C ALA A 145 13.14 7.55 -13.85
N LEU A 146 14.08 7.36 -12.92
CA LEU A 146 15.48 7.11 -13.22
C LEU A 146 15.75 5.65 -13.65
N VAL A 147 14.94 4.68 -13.19
CA VAL A 147 15.15 3.25 -13.47
C VAL A 147 15.32 2.92 -14.95
N PRO A 148 14.43 3.31 -15.88
CA PRO A 148 14.58 2.98 -17.30
C PRO A 148 15.77 3.68 -17.96
N GLU A 149 16.31 4.74 -17.35
CA GLU A 149 17.46 5.48 -17.89
C GLU A 149 18.78 4.79 -17.51
N VAL A 150 18.87 4.24 -16.27
CA VAL A 150 20.08 3.58 -15.77
C VAL A 150 20.09 2.06 -16.05
N ILE A 151 18.93 1.49 -16.35
CA ILE A 151 18.74 0.07 -16.72
C ILE A 151 17.97 0.02 -18.05
N PRO A 152 18.65 0.29 -19.18
CA PRO A 152 17.98 0.36 -20.49
C PRO A 152 17.50 -1.01 -20.98
N ASP A 153 18.16 -2.11 -20.61
CA ASP A 153 17.76 -3.46 -21.01
C ASP A 153 16.49 -3.91 -20.28
N ALA A 154 15.51 -4.40 -21.03
CA ALA A 154 14.22 -4.83 -20.49
C ALA A 154 14.35 -6.07 -19.57
N LYS A 155 15.29 -7.01 -19.87
CA LYS A 155 15.51 -8.20 -19.06
C LYS A 155 16.12 -7.85 -17.71
N ASP A 156 17.08 -6.94 -17.68
CA ASP A 156 17.71 -6.46 -16.45
C ASP A 156 16.71 -5.66 -15.60
N ARG A 157 15.78 -4.91 -16.22
CA ARG A 157 14.69 -4.22 -15.51
C ARG A 157 13.73 -5.19 -14.84
N VAL A 158 13.43 -6.34 -15.45
CA VAL A 158 12.62 -7.39 -14.77
C VAL A 158 13.30 -7.88 -13.50
N GLY A 159 14.63 -8.11 -13.57
CA GLY A 159 15.42 -8.46 -12.40
C GLY A 159 15.40 -7.38 -11.31
N TYR A 160 15.54 -6.10 -11.70
CA TYR A 160 15.43 -4.97 -10.79
C TYR A 160 14.06 -4.93 -10.07
N TYR A 161 12.96 -4.97 -10.83
CA TYR A 161 11.61 -4.92 -10.25
C TYR A 161 11.33 -6.15 -9.37
N GLY A 162 11.87 -7.32 -9.71
CA GLY A 162 11.77 -8.51 -8.87
C GLY A 162 12.40 -8.30 -7.48
N ILE A 163 13.63 -7.78 -7.42
CA ILE A 163 14.33 -7.49 -6.16
C ILE A 163 13.62 -6.36 -5.40
N SER A 164 13.26 -5.28 -6.09
CA SER A 164 12.55 -4.12 -5.53
C SER A 164 11.24 -4.56 -4.85
N THR A 165 10.43 -5.36 -5.54
CA THR A 165 9.17 -5.90 -5.02
C THR A 165 9.40 -6.83 -3.83
N ALA A 166 10.39 -7.71 -3.89
CA ALA A 166 10.72 -8.62 -2.78
C ALA A 166 11.13 -7.85 -1.53
N PHE A 167 11.96 -6.80 -1.66
CA PHE A 167 12.35 -5.95 -0.54
C PHE A 167 11.17 -5.16 0.03
N PHE A 168 10.34 -4.56 -0.82
CA PHE A 168 9.14 -3.84 -0.40
C PHE A 168 8.16 -4.76 0.34
N MET A 169 7.79 -5.89 -0.27
CA MET A 169 6.82 -6.81 0.31
C MET A 169 7.36 -7.50 1.58
N GLY A 170 8.62 -7.92 1.56
CA GLY A 170 9.25 -8.54 2.72
C GLY A 170 9.29 -7.60 3.92
N SER A 171 9.71 -6.35 3.73
CA SER A 171 9.77 -5.37 4.81
C SER A 171 8.40 -4.88 5.27
N SER A 172 7.45 -4.73 4.34
CA SER A 172 6.06 -4.40 4.69
C SER A 172 5.39 -5.52 5.50
N SER A 173 5.66 -6.79 5.14
CA SER A 173 5.18 -7.95 5.89
C SER A 173 5.86 -8.06 7.26
N PHE A 174 7.15 -7.73 7.35
CA PHE A 174 7.89 -7.73 8.62
C PHE A 174 7.32 -6.73 9.63
N MET A 175 6.70 -5.64 9.16
CA MET A 175 6.02 -4.69 10.04
C MET A 175 4.91 -5.31 10.87
N TYR A 176 4.28 -6.39 10.43
CA TYR A 176 3.26 -7.08 11.25
C TYR A 176 3.84 -7.71 12.52
N ALA A 177 5.15 -7.93 12.57
CA ALA A 177 5.83 -8.35 13.80
C ALA A 177 6.04 -7.21 14.82
N ALA A 178 5.65 -5.97 14.50
CA ALA A 178 5.83 -4.83 15.41
C ALA A 178 5.12 -5.06 16.76
N THR A 179 3.93 -5.67 16.78
CA THR A 179 3.21 -6.02 18.02
C THR A 179 3.99 -6.98 18.90
N LEU A 180 4.70 -7.96 18.30
CA LEU A 180 5.58 -8.85 19.04
C LEU A 180 6.69 -8.08 19.75
N PHE A 181 7.40 -7.19 19.04
CA PHE A 181 8.49 -6.39 19.63
C PHE A 181 7.97 -5.42 20.70
N VAL A 182 6.79 -4.81 20.46
CA VAL A 182 6.13 -3.95 21.46
C VAL A 182 5.88 -4.72 22.74
N ASN A 183 5.34 -5.95 22.64
CA ASN A 183 5.04 -6.75 23.83
C ASN A 183 6.27 -7.24 24.54
N LEU A 184 7.35 -7.57 23.83
CA LEU A 184 8.66 -7.87 24.46
C LEU A 184 9.18 -6.68 25.27
N ILE A 185 9.06 -5.45 24.74
CA ILE A 185 9.51 -4.24 25.43
C ILE A 185 8.58 -3.90 26.61
N LYS A 186 7.26 -4.10 26.48
CA LYS A 186 6.30 -3.98 27.60
C LYS A 186 6.65 -4.94 28.74
N GLY A 187 7.07 -6.17 28.41
CA GLY A 187 7.55 -7.16 29.38
C GLY A 187 8.77 -6.73 30.20
N LEU A 188 9.55 -5.76 29.71
CA LEU A 188 10.65 -5.14 30.44
C LEU A 188 10.21 -3.99 31.37
N GLY A 189 8.89 -3.77 31.55
CA GLY A 189 8.34 -2.73 32.41
C GLY A 189 8.17 -1.36 31.74
N VAL A 190 8.36 -1.27 30.41
CA VAL A 190 8.14 -0.02 29.66
C VAL A 190 6.65 0.19 29.42
N SER A 191 6.17 1.43 29.54
CA SER A 191 4.78 1.79 29.23
C SER A 191 4.40 1.44 27.77
N ALA A 192 3.12 1.17 27.50
CA ALA A 192 2.65 0.85 26.16
C ALA A 192 3.06 1.92 25.13
N LEU A 193 2.88 3.20 25.45
CA LEU A 193 3.30 4.31 24.57
C LEU A 193 4.81 4.32 24.32
N GLY A 194 5.61 4.10 25.39
CA GLY A 194 7.06 4.02 25.29
C GLY A 194 7.52 2.86 24.41
N ALA A 195 6.91 1.68 24.57
CA ALA A 195 7.25 0.48 23.80
C ALA A 195 6.97 0.68 22.30
N TRP A 196 5.81 1.22 21.92
CA TRP A 196 5.49 1.55 20.53
C TRP A 196 6.49 2.57 19.94
N ARG A 197 6.82 3.63 20.70
CA ARG A 197 7.80 4.65 20.26
C ARG A 197 9.18 4.07 20.03
N ILE A 198 9.65 3.19 20.92
CA ILE A 198 10.95 2.51 20.75
C ILE A 198 10.95 1.66 19.48
N VAL A 199 9.93 0.83 19.27
CA VAL A 199 9.82 -0.03 18.08
C VAL A 199 9.80 0.80 16.80
N PHE A 200 9.00 1.85 16.75
CA PHE A 200 8.95 2.74 15.57
C PHE A 200 10.26 3.50 15.36
N THR A 201 10.98 3.87 16.43
CA THR A 201 12.31 4.49 16.31
C THR A 201 13.30 3.53 15.68
N VAL A 202 13.34 2.27 16.13
CA VAL A 202 14.23 1.26 15.55
C VAL A 202 13.92 1.06 14.06
N PHE A 203 12.66 0.92 13.68
CA PHE A 203 12.29 0.76 12.28
C PHE A 203 12.56 2.01 11.45
N ALA A 204 12.37 3.21 12.01
CA ALA A 204 12.70 4.46 11.34
C ALA A 204 14.21 4.60 11.10
N VAL A 205 15.05 4.20 12.05
CA VAL A 205 16.51 4.20 11.91
C VAL A 205 16.95 3.19 10.84
N ILE A 206 16.44 1.96 10.86
CA ILE A 206 16.71 0.96 9.82
C ILE A 206 16.31 1.51 8.45
N GLY A 207 15.10 2.07 8.34
CA GLY A 207 14.62 2.68 7.11
C GLY A 207 15.49 3.86 6.65
N LEU A 208 15.94 4.71 7.57
CA LEU A 208 16.85 5.83 7.25
C LEU A 208 18.16 5.32 6.63
N VAL A 209 18.77 4.30 7.22
CA VAL A 209 19.99 3.68 6.68
C VAL A 209 19.73 3.14 5.27
N CYS A 210 18.62 2.43 5.07
CA CYS A 210 18.25 1.85 3.77
C CYS A 210 17.99 2.93 2.70
N VAL A 211 17.31 4.02 3.05
CA VAL A 211 17.05 5.14 2.12
C VAL A 211 18.35 5.84 1.75
N LEU A 212 19.24 6.11 2.71
CA LEU A 212 20.53 6.74 2.47
C LEU A 212 21.44 5.87 1.58
N LEU A 213 21.46 4.55 1.83
CA LEU A 213 22.20 3.61 0.98
C LEU A 213 21.66 3.60 -0.45
N GLY A 214 20.33 3.65 -0.63
CA GLY A 214 19.69 3.75 -1.93
C GLY A 214 19.98 5.09 -2.64
N ALA A 215 19.88 6.21 -1.91
CA ALA A 215 20.14 7.56 -2.43
C ALA A 215 21.61 7.80 -2.83
N THR A 216 22.51 6.97 -2.33
CA THR A 216 23.97 7.06 -2.60
C THR A 216 24.50 5.87 -3.40
N ALA A 217 23.61 5.08 -4.04
CA ALA A 217 24.01 3.84 -4.72
C ALA A 217 24.97 4.06 -5.91
N PHE A 218 24.79 5.15 -6.64
CA PHE A 218 25.60 5.49 -7.82
C PHE A 218 25.53 7.00 -8.11
N ASN A 219 26.39 7.47 -9.02
CA ASN A 219 26.29 8.83 -9.56
C ASN A 219 25.51 8.78 -10.87
N GLU A 220 24.44 9.59 -11.00
CA GLU A 220 23.57 9.62 -12.18
C GLU A 220 24.32 9.91 -13.47
N LYS A 221 25.28 10.84 -13.45
CA LYS A 221 26.05 11.24 -14.62
C LYS A 221 26.89 10.13 -15.27
N ASP A 222 27.23 9.10 -14.49
CA ASP A 222 28.01 7.97 -15.00
C ASP A 222 27.18 7.06 -15.92
N TYR A 223 25.84 7.18 -15.88
CA TYR A 223 24.91 6.25 -16.54
C TYR A 223 23.87 6.94 -17.43
N VAL A 224 23.57 8.21 -17.20
CA VAL A 224 22.49 8.95 -17.90
C VAL A 224 23.06 10.09 -18.71
N GLU A 225 22.84 10.05 -20.03
CA GLU A 225 23.05 11.20 -20.90
C GLU A 225 21.84 12.13 -20.84
N ALA A 226 22.08 13.45 -20.86
CA ALA A 226 21.02 14.46 -20.84
C ALA A 226 20.22 14.41 -22.16
N SER A 227 19.16 13.61 -22.19
CA SER A 227 18.21 13.57 -23.30
C SER A 227 16.93 14.32 -22.94
N ILE A 228 16.62 15.35 -23.69
CA ILE A 228 15.32 16.04 -23.61
C ILE A 228 14.28 15.16 -24.30
N LYS A 229 13.37 14.54 -23.54
CA LYS A 229 12.24 13.81 -24.13
C LYS A 229 11.16 14.80 -24.57
N PRO A 230 10.54 14.59 -25.74
CA PRO A 230 9.43 15.43 -26.18
C PRO A 230 8.24 15.30 -25.22
N LYS A 231 7.61 16.44 -24.91
CA LYS A 231 6.39 16.52 -24.10
C LYS A 231 5.23 15.83 -24.83
N GLN A 232 4.77 14.69 -24.34
CA GLN A 232 3.45 14.18 -24.73
C GLN A 232 2.37 14.91 -23.92
N SER A 233 1.31 15.35 -24.61
CA SER A 233 0.15 15.97 -23.96
C SER A 233 -0.64 14.95 -23.16
N LEU A 234 -0.70 15.10 -21.84
CA LEU A 234 -1.38 14.20 -20.91
C LEU A 234 -2.90 14.21 -21.09
N LEU A 235 -3.50 15.36 -21.39
CA LEU A 235 -4.96 15.54 -21.45
C LEU A 235 -5.63 14.87 -22.67
N GLY A 236 -4.98 14.82 -23.83
CA GLY A 236 -5.50 14.15 -25.03
C GLY A 236 -5.53 12.62 -24.89
N SER A 237 -4.59 12.08 -24.12
CA SER A 237 -4.48 10.63 -23.89
C SER A 237 -5.53 10.10 -22.90
N ALA A 238 -5.95 10.90 -21.90
CA ALA A 238 -6.94 10.50 -20.91
C ALA A 238 -8.27 10.09 -21.52
N LYS A 239 -8.85 10.94 -22.37
CA LYS A 239 -10.15 10.68 -23.01
C LYS A 239 -10.16 9.40 -23.84
N THR A 240 -9.03 9.04 -24.42
CA THR A 240 -8.89 7.85 -25.27
C THR A 240 -8.83 6.56 -24.45
N ILE A 241 -8.13 6.58 -23.30
CA ILE A 241 -8.02 5.41 -22.41
C ILE A 241 -9.37 5.03 -21.81
N PHE A 242 -10.16 6.01 -21.35
CA PHE A 242 -11.49 5.74 -20.80
C PHE A 242 -12.53 5.30 -21.85
N LYS A 243 -12.21 5.36 -23.15
CA LYS A 243 -13.02 4.73 -24.20
C LYS A 243 -12.72 3.23 -24.35
N ASN A 244 -11.58 2.75 -23.86
CA ASN A 244 -11.25 1.33 -23.88
C ASN A 244 -12.11 0.57 -22.87
N LYS A 245 -13.12 -0.17 -23.35
CA LYS A 245 -14.07 -0.90 -22.49
C LYS A 245 -13.39 -1.94 -21.60
N SER A 246 -12.39 -2.65 -22.13
CA SER A 246 -11.63 -3.65 -21.34
C SER A 246 -10.86 -3.01 -20.21
N PHE A 247 -10.30 -1.81 -20.45
CA PHE A 247 -9.63 -1.03 -19.40
C PHE A 247 -10.62 -0.59 -18.32
N VAL A 248 -11.72 0.05 -18.70
CA VAL A 248 -12.68 0.61 -17.74
C VAL A 248 -13.30 -0.47 -16.87
N THR A 249 -13.73 -1.59 -17.45
CA THR A 249 -14.33 -2.69 -16.69
C THR A 249 -13.34 -3.35 -15.75
N PHE A 250 -12.14 -3.65 -16.24
CA PHE A 250 -11.08 -4.23 -15.41
C PHE A 250 -10.66 -3.26 -14.31
N PHE A 251 -10.39 -2.01 -14.66
CA PHE A 251 -9.88 -1.00 -13.72
C PHE A 251 -10.90 -0.67 -12.62
N ALA A 252 -12.19 -0.65 -12.93
CA ALA A 252 -13.23 -0.49 -11.90
C ALA A 252 -13.20 -1.67 -10.89
N GLY A 253 -13.08 -2.92 -11.38
CA GLY A 253 -12.93 -4.09 -10.52
C GLY A 253 -11.68 -4.02 -9.63
N ASP A 254 -10.55 -3.65 -10.22
CA ASP A 254 -9.27 -3.48 -9.52
C ASP A 254 -9.35 -2.37 -8.46
N LEU A 255 -9.96 -1.23 -8.78
CA LEU A 255 -10.14 -0.11 -7.87
C LEU A 255 -10.96 -0.50 -6.63
N PHE A 256 -12.10 -1.16 -6.83
CA PHE A 256 -12.94 -1.59 -5.71
C PHE A 256 -12.29 -2.69 -4.88
N SER A 257 -11.52 -3.60 -5.50
CA SER A 257 -10.74 -4.59 -4.74
C SER A 257 -9.62 -3.94 -3.92
N TYR A 258 -8.99 -2.90 -4.47
CA TYR A 258 -7.97 -2.12 -3.78
C TYR A 258 -8.54 -1.37 -2.56
N ILE A 259 -9.73 -0.77 -2.69
CA ILE A 259 -10.44 -0.12 -1.57
C ILE A 259 -10.77 -1.16 -0.49
N SER A 260 -11.37 -2.30 -0.87
CA SER A 260 -11.68 -3.40 0.05
C SER A 260 -10.45 -3.88 0.82
N MET A 261 -9.31 -4.00 0.10
CA MET A 261 -8.04 -4.38 0.68
C MET A 261 -7.51 -3.33 1.66
N ALA A 262 -7.68 -2.03 1.34
CA ALA A 262 -7.28 -0.94 2.22
C ALA A 262 -8.06 -0.97 3.55
N PHE A 263 -9.37 -1.23 3.49
CA PHE A 263 -10.20 -1.45 4.69
C PHE A 263 -9.69 -2.62 5.51
N PHE A 264 -9.43 -3.76 4.86
CA PHE A 264 -8.94 -4.96 5.54
C PHE A 264 -7.61 -4.72 6.25
N GLN A 265 -6.61 -4.20 5.55
CA GLN A 265 -5.28 -3.96 6.11
C GLN A 265 -5.33 -2.98 7.28
N THR A 266 -6.09 -1.90 7.15
CA THR A 266 -6.18 -0.86 8.18
C THR A 266 -6.94 -1.33 9.42
N ALA A 267 -8.00 -2.14 9.25
CA ALA A 267 -8.83 -2.62 10.35
C ALA A 267 -8.39 -3.98 10.89
N MET A 268 -7.41 -4.64 10.28
CA MET A 268 -7.00 -6.02 10.60
C MET A 268 -6.69 -6.23 12.08
N LEU A 269 -5.93 -5.32 12.69
CA LEU A 269 -5.56 -5.43 14.10
C LEU A 269 -6.80 -5.30 15.02
N TYR A 270 -7.76 -4.45 14.66
CA TYR A 270 -9.04 -4.35 15.39
C TYR A 270 -9.89 -5.62 15.24
N TYR A 271 -9.92 -6.24 14.06
CA TYR A 271 -10.63 -7.53 13.89
C TYR A 271 -10.04 -8.59 14.80
N ILE A 272 -8.72 -8.69 14.88
CA ILE A 272 -8.02 -9.68 15.70
C ILE A 272 -8.25 -9.43 17.20
N THR A 273 -8.09 -8.19 17.66
CA THR A 273 -8.10 -7.89 19.10
C THR A 273 -9.50 -7.67 19.67
N MET A 274 -10.42 -7.10 18.88
CA MET A 274 -11.77 -6.77 19.37
C MET A 274 -12.82 -7.80 18.99
N LEU A 275 -12.80 -8.32 17.75
CA LEU A 275 -13.83 -9.27 17.29
C LEU A 275 -13.46 -10.73 17.58
N LEU A 276 -12.21 -11.12 17.31
CA LEU A 276 -11.74 -12.47 17.60
C LEU A 276 -11.27 -12.62 19.05
N ASN A 277 -11.14 -11.52 19.79
CA ASN A 277 -10.67 -11.50 21.17
C ASN A 277 -9.27 -12.10 21.39
N VAL A 278 -8.45 -12.16 20.32
CA VAL A 278 -7.06 -12.63 20.41
C VAL A 278 -6.21 -11.57 21.13
N PRO A 279 -5.38 -11.94 22.12
CA PRO A 279 -4.47 -11.01 22.78
C PRO A 279 -3.54 -10.29 21.78
N GLU A 280 -3.24 -9.00 22.05
CA GLU A 280 -2.38 -8.17 21.18
C GLU A 280 -1.00 -8.83 20.94
N GLU A 281 -0.44 -9.46 21.96
CA GLU A 281 0.81 -10.22 21.93
C GLU A 281 0.82 -11.39 20.96
N GLN A 282 -0.33 -11.99 20.67
CA GLN A 282 -0.49 -13.11 19.72
C GLN A 282 -0.98 -12.65 18.34
N SER A 283 -1.35 -11.38 18.20
CA SER A 283 -1.91 -10.85 16.95
C SER A 283 -0.96 -11.00 15.75
N PHE A 284 0.35 -10.93 15.99
CA PHE A 284 1.34 -11.10 14.92
C PHE A 284 1.27 -12.49 14.27
N LEU A 285 0.91 -13.55 15.02
CA LEU A 285 0.75 -14.90 14.48
C LEU A 285 -0.40 -14.97 13.47
N VAL A 286 -1.52 -14.32 13.80
CA VAL A 286 -2.68 -14.25 12.91
C VAL A 286 -2.33 -13.41 11.66
N MET A 287 -1.64 -12.30 11.83
CA MET A 287 -1.17 -11.47 10.71
C MET A 287 -0.17 -12.24 9.82
N LEU A 288 0.72 -13.00 10.43
CA LEU A 288 1.69 -13.84 9.73
C LEU A 288 0.99 -14.98 8.96
N SER A 289 -0.06 -15.59 9.52
CA SER A 289 -0.84 -16.61 8.81
C SER A 289 -1.55 -16.04 7.58
N ALA A 290 -2.05 -14.80 7.64
CA ALA A 290 -2.70 -14.16 6.52
C ALA A 290 -1.72 -13.73 5.41
N ILE A 291 -0.65 -13.03 5.78
CA ILE A 291 0.23 -12.33 4.83
C ILE A 291 1.49 -13.14 4.53
N GLY A 292 2.07 -13.79 5.55
CA GLY A 292 3.23 -14.67 5.35
C GLY A 292 2.89 -15.85 4.45
N VAL A 293 1.75 -16.49 4.67
CA VAL A 293 1.27 -17.59 3.80
C VAL A 293 0.93 -17.06 2.41
N ALA A 294 0.34 -15.86 2.29
CA ALA A 294 0.07 -15.24 0.99
C ALA A 294 1.32 -15.11 0.12
N LEU A 295 2.47 -14.73 0.70
CA LEU A 295 3.74 -14.66 -0.01
C LEU A 295 4.17 -16.05 -0.55
N CYS A 296 3.95 -17.11 0.22
CA CYS A 296 4.23 -18.48 -0.22
C CYS A 296 3.29 -18.95 -1.34
N LEU A 297 2.06 -18.40 -1.37
CA LEU A 297 1.07 -18.74 -2.41
C LEU A 297 1.33 -18.05 -3.76
N PHE A 298 2.17 -17.02 -3.83
CA PHE A 298 2.45 -16.28 -5.07
C PHE A 298 2.81 -17.18 -6.27
N PRO A 299 3.77 -18.11 -6.18
CA PRO A 299 4.11 -18.99 -7.31
C PRO A 299 2.93 -19.88 -7.72
N MET A 300 2.12 -20.33 -6.75
CA MET A 300 0.94 -21.18 -7.02
C MET A 300 -0.13 -20.40 -7.76
N ILE A 301 -0.41 -19.15 -7.36
CA ILE A 301 -1.38 -18.28 -8.02
C ILE A 301 -0.97 -17.99 -9.46
N VAL A 302 0.32 -17.72 -9.70
CA VAL A 302 0.85 -17.54 -11.07
C VAL A 302 0.67 -18.83 -11.89
N LYS A 303 0.91 -19.99 -11.32
CA LYS A 303 0.71 -21.29 -12.00
C LYS A 303 -0.78 -21.53 -12.32
N PHE A 304 -1.66 -21.32 -11.35
CA PHE A 304 -3.10 -21.53 -11.53
C PHE A 304 -3.73 -20.50 -12.47
N SER A 305 -3.28 -19.25 -12.47
CA SER A 305 -3.77 -18.22 -13.39
C SER A 305 -3.45 -18.54 -14.86
N LYS A 306 -2.32 -19.23 -15.12
CA LYS A 306 -2.00 -19.75 -16.47
C LYS A 306 -2.94 -20.87 -16.90
N LYS A 307 -3.42 -21.70 -15.97
CA LYS A 307 -4.28 -22.86 -16.26
C LYS A 307 -5.76 -22.47 -16.36
N TYR A 308 -6.25 -21.65 -15.44
CA TYR A 308 -7.68 -21.32 -15.28
C TYR A 308 -8.07 -19.92 -15.75
N GLY A 309 -7.09 -19.09 -16.13
CA GLY A 309 -7.27 -17.67 -16.46
C GLY A 309 -7.13 -16.75 -15.25
N LYS A 310 -6.62 -15.54 -15.51
CA LYS A 310 -6.41 -14.51 -14.47
C LYS A 310 -7.75 -13.99 -13.93
N LYS A 311 -8.73 -13.76 -14.81
CA LYS A 311 -10.10 -13.37 -14.45
C LYS A 311 -10.72 -14.34 -13.46
N THR A 312 -10.68 -15.65 -13.75
CA THR A 312 -11.28 -16.68 -12.90
C THR A 312 -10.67 -16.63 -11.49
N MET A 313 -9.35 -16.49 -11.40
CA MET A 313 -8.65 -16.37 -10.11
C MET A 313 -9.05 -15.12 -9.34
N LEU A 314 -9.22 -13.97 -10.01
CA LEU A 314 -9.69 -12.72 -9.40
C LEU A 314 -11.15 -12.82 -8.93
N VAL A 315 -12.02 -13.45 -9.72
CA VAL A 315 -13.42 -13.69 -9.35
C VAL A 315 -13.48 -14.58 -8.09
N VAL A 316 -12.76 -15.70 -8.08
CA VAL A 316 -12.70 -16.60 -6.90
C VAL A 316 -12.14 -15.86 -5.68
N ALA A 317 -11.07 -15.08 -5.85
CA ALA A 317 -10.49 -14.29 -4.77
C ALA A 317 -11.50 -13.28 -4.21
N SER A 318 -12.25 -12.58 -5.05
CA SER A 318 -13.27 -11.62 -4.62
C SER A 318 -14.43 -12.31 -3.90
N VAL A 319 -14.86 -13.52 -4.35
CA VAL A 319 -15.88 -14.33 -3.66
C VAL A 319 -15.40 -14.70 -2.26
N VAL A 320 -14.19 -15.28 -2.15
CA VAL A 320 -13.63 -15.69 -0.86
C VAL A 320 -13.51 -14.49 0.07
N PHE A 321 -13.05 -13.35 -0.44
CA PHE A 321 -12.89 -12.13 0.36
C PHE A 321 -14.24 -11.58 0.86
N THR A 322 -15.26 -11.59 -0.01
CA THR A 322 -16.63 -11.21 0.38
C THR A 322 -17.20 -12.11 1.48
N VAL A 323 -16.98 -13.43 1.37
CA VAL A 323 -17.40 -14.40 2.40
C VAL A 323 -16.67 -14.16 3.71
N VAL A 324 -15.37 -13.89 3.67
CA VAL A 324 -14.58 -13.55 4.87
C VAL A 324 -15.12 -12.29 5.54
N PHE A 325 -15.47 -11.26 4.79
CA PHE A 325 -16.05 -10.04 5.37
C PHE A 325 -17.44 -10.26 5.96
N ALA A 326 -18.26 -11.09 5.34
CA ALA A 326 -19.52 -11.51 5.94
C ALA A 326 -19.30 -12.26 7.26
N PHE A 327 -18.28 -13.13 7.33
CA PHE A 327 -17.89 -13.81 8.55
C PHE A 327 -17.39 -12.83 9.62
N ILE A 328 -16.59 -11.81 9.28
CA ILE A 328 -16.08 -10.79 10.21
C ILE A 328 -17.23 -10.09 10.95
N PHE A 329 -18.37 -9.86 10.31
CA PHE A 329 -19.54 -9.26 10.98
C PHE A 329 -20.06 -10.09 12.17
N PHE A 330 -19.93 -11.40 12.10
CA PHE A 330 -20.35 -12.34 13.15
C PHE A 330 -19.18 -12.88 13.98
N ALA A 331 -17.97 -12.42 13.75
CA ALA A 331 -16.76 -13.00 14.32
C ALA A 331 -16.74 -12.97 15.86
N ASP A 332 -17.28 -11.91 16.48
CA ASP A 332 -17.40 -11.82 17.94
C ASP A 332 -18.32 -12.89 18.53
N LYS A 333 -19.43 -13.19 17.85
CA LYS A 333 -20.36 -14.26 18.29
C LYS A 333 -19.72 -15.64 18.14
N ILE A 334 -18.97 -15.84 17.05
CA ILE A 334 -18.27 -17.11 16.80
C ILE A 334 -17.12 -17.28 17.78
N ALA A 335 -16.36 -16.24 18.06
CA ALA A 335 -15.29 -16.26 19.07
C ALA A 335 -15.85 -16.60 20.45
N ALA A 336 -17.04 -16.09 20.81
CA ALA A 336 -17.71 -16.41 22.06
C ALA A 336 -18.13 -17.90 22.18
N LEU A 337 -18.29 -18.62 21.06
CA LEU A 337 -18.60 -20.07 21.06
C LEU A 337 -17.33 -20.94 21.22
N VAL A 338 -16.15 -20.40 20.94
CA VAL A 338 -14.86 -21.12 20.92
C VAL A 338 -13.89 -20.57 21.95
N VAL A 339 -14.38 -20.23 23.14
CA VAL A 339 -13.56 -19.67 24.23
C VAL A 339 -12.34 -20.55 24.52
N GLY A 340 -11.16 -19.95 24.56
CA GLY A 340 -9.88 -20.66 24.71
C GLY A 340 -9.25 -21.12 23.40
N TYR A 341 -9.92 -21.00 22.25
CA TYR A 341 -9.42 -21.35 20.94
C TYR A 341 -9.39 -20.14 19.97
N GLU A 342 -9.46 -18.92 20.49
CA GLU A 342 -9.54 -17.67 19.73
C GLU A 342 -8.36 -17.52 18.77
N LEU A 343 -7.16 -17.89 19.21
CA LEU A 343 -5.96 -17.88 18.37
C LEU A 343 -6.07 -18.84 17.19
N ILE A 344 -6.60 -20.06 17.41
CA ILE A 344 -6.79 -21.06 16.35
C ILE A 344 -7.80 -20.56 15.34
N LEU A 345 -8.90 -19.95 15.78
CA LEU A 345 -9.88 -19.31 14.92
C LEU A 345 -9.23 -18.19 14.09
N GLY A 346 -8.43 -17.32 14.71
CA GLY A 346 -7.67 -16.27 14.04
C GLY A 346 -6.71 -16.80 12.98
N LEU A 347 -5.93 -17.84 13.31
CA LEU A 347 -5.01 -18.50 12.38
C LEU A 347 -5.76 -19.12 11.18
N ALA A 348 -6.87 -19.79 11.42
CA ALA A 348 -7.70 -20.37 10.36
C ALA A 348 -8.26 -19.29 9.42
N MET A 349 -8.75 -18.19 9.98
CA MET A 349 -9.21 -17.04 9.19
C MET A 349 -8.06 -16.41 8.38
N GLY A 350 -6.89 -16.25 8.99
CA GLY A 350 -5.69 -15.76 8.31
C GLY A 350 -5.30 -16.63 7.12
N LEU A 351 -5.34 -17.96 7.27
CA LEU A 351 -5.08 -18.90 6.17
C LEU A 351 -6.10 -18.74 5.03
N VAL A 352 -7.38 -18.58 5.32
CA VAL A 352 -8.42 -18.38 4.29
C VAL A 352 -8.19 -17.06 3.56
N VAL A 353 -7.83 -15.98 4.27
CA VAL A 353 -7.56 -14.65 3.71
C VAL A 353 -6.30 -14.64 2.86
N SER A 354 -5.32 -15.51 3.13
CA SER A 354 -4.04 -15.51 2.43
C SER A 354 -4.18 -15.67 0.90
N PHE A 355 -5.14 -16.46 0.44
CA PHE A 355 -5.38 -16.67 -1.00
C PHE A 355 -5.90 -15.39 -1.70
N PRO A 356 -7.03 -14.76 -1.28
CA PRO A 356 -7.49 -13.53 -1.93
C PRO A 356 -6.47 -12.39 -1.78
N PHE A 357 -5.79 -12.30 -0.64
CA PHE A 357 -4.73 -11.31 -0.43
C PHE A 357 -3.62 -11.47 -1.47
N ALA A 358 -3.14 -12.68 -1.72
CA ALA A 358 -2.11 -12.96 -2.70
C ALA A 358 -2.59 -12.70 -4.15
N ALA A 359 -3.80 -13.14 -4.50
CA ALA A 359 -4.34 -12.99 -5.86
C ALA A 359 -4.56 -11.52 -6.23
N ILE A 360 -5.15 -10.72 -5.33
CA ILE A 360 -5.44 -9.29 -5.54
C ILE A 360 -4.15 -8.46 -5.61
N ASN A 361 -3.06 -8.87 -4.96
CA ASN A 361 -1.78 -8.14 -5.05
C ASN A 361 -0.99 -8.42 -6.34
N ILE A 362 -1.17 -9.59 -6.99
CA ILE A 362 -0.34 -10.00 -8.14
C ILE A 362 -1.08 -9.87 -9.46
N LEU A 363 -2.29 -10.41 -9.54
CA LEU A 363 -2.97 -10.60 -10.81
C LEU A 363 -3.40 -9.29 -11.51
N PRO A 364 -3.83 -8.23 -10.79
CA PRO A 364 -4.23 -6.98 -11.44
C PRO A 364 -3.12 -6.34 -12.27
N GLN A 365 -1.89 -6.39 -11.79
CA GLN A 365 -0.75 -5.84 -12.55
C GLN A 365 -0.51 -6.62 -13.86
N SER A 366 -0.68 -7.96 -13.82
CA SER A 366 -0.56 -8.80 -15.00
C SER A 366 -1.70 -8.58 -16.01
N CYS A 367 -2.96 -8.44 -15.54
CA CYS A 367 -4.10 -8.12 -16.40
C CYS A 367 -3.96 -6.74 -17.06
N MET A 368 -3.50 -5.74 -16.27
CA MET A 368 -3.25 -4.40 -16.79
C MET A 368 -2.19 -4.41 -17.90
N SER A 369 -1.12 -5.19 -17.74
CA SER A 369 -0.07 -5.34 -18.76
C SER A 369 -0.64 -5.91 -20.07
N ASP A 370 -1.55 -6.90 -20.01
CA ASP A 370 -2.20 -7.45 -21.20
C ASP A 370 -3.10 -6.42 -21.90
N ILE A 371 -3.86 -5.64 -21.13
CA ILE A 371 -4.73 -4.58 -21.68
C ILE A 371 -3.89 -3.50 -22.36
N ILE A 372 -2.77 -3.09 -21.77
CA ILE A 372 -1.85 -2.12 -22.36
C ILE A 372 -1.21 -2.66 -23.62
N GLN A 373 -0.82 -3.95 -23.63
CA GLN A 373 -0.27 -4.59 -24.83
C GLN A 373 -1.28 -4.62 -25.97
N LYS A 374 -2.54 -5.00 -25.69
CA LYS A 374 -3.62 -4.97 -26.68
C LYS A 374 -3.81 -3.55 -27.23
N ASP A 375 -3.93 -2.54 -26.36
CA ASP A 375 -4.09 -1.14 -26.73
C ASP A 375 -2.94 -0.64 -27.63
N SER A 376 -1.71 -1.04 -27.31
CA SER A 376 -0.52 -0.68 -28.09
C SER A 376 -0.54 -1.28 -29.49
N ILE A 377 -1.04 -2.52 -29.64
CA ILE A 377 -1.20 -3.18 -30.95
C ILE A 377 -2.31 -2.51 -31.76
N GLU A 378 -3.48 -2.28 -31.15
CA GLU A 378 -4.65 -1.68 -31.81
C GLU A 378 -4.40 -0.25 -32.30
N ASN A 379 -3.69 0.55 -31.52
CA ASN A 379 -3.50 1.98 -31.80
C ASN A 379 -2.12 2.32 -32.37
N GLY A 380 -1.18 1.38 -32.45
CA GLY A 380 0.18 1.61 -32.93
C GLY A 380 1.06 2.53 -32.04
N VAL A 381 0.59 2.85 -30.83
CA VAL A 381 1.25 3.80 -29.92
C VAL A 381 1.39 3.18 -28.55
N ASN A 382 2.62 3.17 -28.00
CA ASN A 382 2.84 2.73 -26.62
C ASN A 382 2.40 3.82 -25.62
N ARG A 383 1.31 3.57 -24.90
CA ARG A 383 0.75 4.44 -23.86
C ARG A 383 0.90 3.88 -22.44
N GLU A 384 1.77 2.89 -22.23
CA GLU A 384 1.99 2.21 -20.96
C GLU A 384 2.18 3.17 -19.78
N GLY A 385 3.04 4.17 -19.94
CA GLY A 385 3.30 5.16 -18.90
C GLY A 385 2.05 5.94 -18.50
N PHE A 386 1.16 6.22 -19.45
CA PHE A 386 -0.07 6.95 -19.16
C PHE A 386 -1.12 6.07 -18.45
N PHE A 387 -1.30 4.81 -18.87
CA PHE A 387 -2.17 3.86 -18.18
C PHE A 387 -1.74 3.67 -16.73
N SER A 388 -0.45 3.44 -16.51
CA SER A 388 0.13 3.25 -15.17
C SER A 388 -0.02 4.49 -14.29
N ALA A 389 0.23 5.69 -14.83
CA ALA A 389 0.07 6.95 -14.10
C ALA A 389 -1.40 7.19 -13.71
N THR A 390 -2.34 6.95 -14.63
CA THR A 390 -3.78 7.10 -14.38
C THR A 390 -4.24 6.13 -13.28
N LYS A 391 -3.83 4.87 -13.36
CA LYS A 391 -4.12 3.85 -12.35
C LYS A 391 -3.62 4.30 -10.99
N THR A 392 -2.34 4.61 -10.86
CA THR A 392 -1.73 5.00 -9.58
C THR A 392 -2.37 6.26 -8.98
N PHE A 393 -2.70 7.24 -9.80
CA PHE A 393 -3.37 8.47 -9.34
C PHE A 393 -4.74 8.18 -8.74
N ILE A 394 -5.57 7.39 -9.42
CA ILE A 394 -6.92 7.06 -8.95
C ILE A 394 -6.86 6.15 -7.72
N GLU A 395 -5.94 5.17 -7.67
CA GLU A 395 -5.72 4.32 -6.49
C GLU A 395 -5.30 5.14 -5.26
N LYS A 396 -4.47 6.16 -5.42
CA LYS A 396 -4.10 7.06 -4.31
C LYS A 396 -5.30 7.82 -3.76
N ILE A 397 -6.17 8.35 -4.63
CA ILE A 397 -7.41 9.03 -4.21
C ILE A 397 -8.34 8.04 -3.50
N ALA A 398 -8.52 6.86 -4.07
CA ALA A 398 -9.38 5.83 -3.49
C ALA A 398 -8.88 5.36 -2.11
N TYR A 399 -7.57 5.17 -1.95
CA TYR A 399 -6.97 4.84 -0.65
C TYR A 399 -7.17 5.98 0.37
N SER A 400 -7.04 7.22 -0.08
CA SER A 400 -7.32 8.39 0.76
C SER A 400 -8.75 8.38 1.30
N LEU A 401 -9.71 8.19 0.41
CA LEU A 401 -11.12 8.09 0.79
C LEU A 401 -11.38 6.90 1.72
N ALA A 402 -10.78 5.75 1.43
CA ALA A 402 -10.88 4.55 2.28
C ALA A 402 -10.38 4.84 3.70
N MET A 403 -9.23 5.47 3.87
CA MET A 403 -8.67 5.82 5.18
C MET A 403 -9.56 6.79 5.97
N VAL A 404 -10.14 7.80 5.30
CA VAL A 404 -11.09 8.74 5.91
C VAL A 404 -12.34 7.99 6.40
N VAL A 405 -12.89 7.12 5.56
CA VAL A 405 -14.09 6.35 5.89
C VAL A 405 -13.80 5.35 7.02
N VAL A 406 -12.71 4.59 6.95
CA VAL A 406 -12.32 3.62 8.00
C VAL A 406 -12.18 4.31 9.35
N SER A 407 -11.41 5.42 9.42
CA SER A 407 -11.19 6.16 10.66
C SER A 407 -12.51 6.69 11.26
N SER A 408 -13.42 7.18 10.42
CA SER A 408 -14.71 7.72 10.87
C SER A 408 -15.66 6.60 11.30
N VAL A 409 -15.69 5.49 10.56
CA VAL A 409 -16.56 4.33 10.84
C VAL A 409 -16.12 3.62 12.13
N LEU A 410 -14.82 3.49 12.38
CA LEU A 410 -14.30 2.90 13.63
C LEU A 410 -14.82 3.58 14.88
N ALA A 411 -15.08 4.89 14.83
CA ALA A 411 -15.60 5.66 15.96
C ALA A 411 -17.13 5.51 16.19
N ILE A 412 -17.84 4.76 15.34
CA ILE A 412 -19.28 4.54 15.49
C ILE A 412 -19.53 3.56 16.64
N GLY A 413 -20.37 4.00 17.60
CA GLY A 413 -20.70 3.19 18.77
C GLY A 413 -19.57 3.08 19.78
N ALA A 414 -18.55 3.95 19.70
CA ALA A 414 -17.52 4.04 20.73
C ALA A 414 -18.13 4.51 22.06
N PRO A 415 -17.84 3.84 23.19
CA PRO A 415 -18.18 4.33 24.50
C PRO A 415 -17.52 5.68 24.81
N VAL A 416 -18.04 6.39 25.81
CA VAL A 416 -17.45 7.66 26.25
C VAL A 416 -16.03 7.42 26.77
N GLY A 417 -15.05 8.16 26.23
CA GLY A 417 -13.63 8.00 26.55
C GLY A 417 -12.93 6.89 25.76
N GLU A 418 -13.57 6.33 24.72
CA GLU A 418 -12.98 5.38 23.81
C GLU A 418 -12.99 5.90 22.36
N SER A 419 -11.93 5.59 21.61
CA SER A 419 -11.80 6.06 20.22
C SER A 419 -12.44 5.13 19.20
N VAL A 420 -12.73 3.86 19.59
CA VAL A 420 -13.21 2.81 18.68
C VAL A 420 -14.37 2.05 19.30
N GLY A 421 -15.43 1.89 18.51
CA GLY A 421 -16.61 1.13 18.91
C GLY A 421 -16.66 -0.26 18.27
N MET A 422 -17.19 -1.26 18.99
CA MET A 422 -17.40 -2.61 18.47
C MET A 422 -18.24 -2.61 17.19
N LEU A 423 -19.31 -1.79 17.16
CA LEU A 423 -20.16 -1.63 15.98
C LEU A 423 -19.36 -1.03 14.82
N GLY A 424 -18.53 -0.02 15.09
CA GLY A 424 -17.66 0.59 14.10
C GLY A 424 -16.73 -0.42 13.45
N VAL A 425 -16.07 -1.27 14.24
CA VAL A 425 -15.20 -2.33 13.72
C VAL A 425 -15.97 -3.31 12.83
N LYS A 426 -17.18 -3.74 13.21
CA LYS A 426 -18.03 -4.61 12.37
C LYS A 426 -18.42 -3.93 11.05
N LEU A 427 -18.78 -2.65 11.11
CA LEU A 427 -19.15 -1.88 9.92
C LEU A 427 -18.01 -1.72 8.93
N THR A 428 -16.75 -1.59 9.38
CA THR A 428 -15.61 -1.59 8.44
C THR A 428 -15.54 -2.89 7.64
N GLY A 429 -15.84 -4.05 8.25
CA GLY A 429 -15.97 -5.32 7.55
C GLY A 429 -17.11 -5.33 6.52
N VAL A 430 -18.29 -4.77 6.88
CA VAL A 430 -19.42 -4.64 5.94
C VAL A 430 -19.04 -3.79 4.72
N PHE A 431 -18.46 -2.62 4.93
CA PHE A 431 -18.00 -1.77 3.81
C PHE A 431 -16.97 -2.47 2.93
N ALA A 432 -15.98 -3.13 3.53
CA ALA A 432 -15.00 -3.90 2.79
C ALA A 432 -15.67 -5.02 1.96
N GLY A 433 -16.67 -5.72 2.54
CA GLY A 433 -17.44 -6.74 1.86
C GLY A 433 -18.26 -6.20 0.68
N VAL A 434 -18.89 -5.03 0.84
CA VAL A 434 -19.63 -4.35 -0.24
C VAL A 434 -18.68 -3.98 -1.37
N PHE A 435 -17.53 -3.39 -1.08
CA PHE A 435 -16.54 -3.07 -2.11
C PHE A 435 -15.98 -4.32 -2.80
N SER A 436 -15.75 -5.40 -2.05
CA SER A 436 -15.34 -6.69 -2.63
C SER A 436 -16.42 -7.27 -3.56
N LEU A 437 -17.71 -7.16 -3.19
CA LEU A 437 -18.82 -7.58 -4.03
C LEU A 437 -18.94 -6.77 -5.31
N VAL A 438 -18.77 -5.44 -5.22
CA VAL A 438 -18.75 -4.56 -6.40
C VAL A 438 -17.57 -4.92 -7.30
N SER A 439 -16.39 -5.15 -6.73
CA SER A 439 -15.21 -5.63 -7.48
C SER A 439 -15.50 -6.94 -8.22
N LEU A 440 -16.13 -7.91 -7.54
CA LEU A 440 -16.56 -9.18 -8.12
C LEU A 440 -17.42 -8.96 -9.37
N LEU A 441 -18.44 -8.07 -9.28
CA LEU A 441 -19.31 -7.75 -10.41
C LEU A 441 -18.52 -7.22 -11.59
N PHE A 442 -17.61 -6.27 -11.40
CA PHE A 442 -16.81 -5.72 -12.48
C PHE A 442 -15.85 -6.74 -13.10
N PHE A 443 -15.21 -7.60 -12.28
CA PHE A 443 -14.36 -8.67 -12.81
C PHE A 443 -15.16 -9.71 -13.62
N THR A 444 -16.42 -9.97 -13.31
CA THR A 444 -17.26 -10.84 -14.14
C THR A 444 -17.56 -10.25 -15.52
N PHE A 445 -17.60 -8.92 -15.65
CA PHE A 445 -17.79 -8.24 -16.94
C PHE A 445 -16.48 -8.05 -17.72
N TYR A 446 -15.32 -8.23 -17.12
CA TYR A 446 -14.04 -8.17 -17.82
C TYR A 446 -13.88 -9.33 -18.80
N ASP A 447 -13.59 -9.05 -20.06
CA ASP A 447 -13.37 -10.06 -21.09
C ASP A 447 -11.88 -10.35 -21.32
N GLU A 448 -11.30 -11.18 -20.44
CA GLU A 448 -9.90 -11.63 -20.55
C GLU A 448 -9.66 -12.39 -21.85
N LYS A 449 -10.62 -13.23 -22.27
CA LYS A 449 -10.45 -14.09 -23.46
C LYS A 449 -10.28 -13.28 -24.73
N SER A 450 -11.06 -12.21 -24.89
CA SER A 450 -10.92 -11.30 -26.04
C SER A 450 -9.56 -10.61 -26.05
N VAL A 451 -9.04 -10.21 -24.88
CA VAL A 451 -7.74 -9.53 -24.76
C VAL A 451 -6.61 -10.49 -25.11
N THR A 452 -6.58 -11.68 -24.52
CA THR A 452 -5.50 -12.66 -24.74
C THR A 452 -5.51 -13.24 -26.15
N LYS A 453 -6.69 -13.58 -26.70
CA LYS A 453 -6.83 -14.08 -28.06
C LYS A 453 -6.30 -13.07 -29.10
N PHE A 454 -6.65 -11.80 -28.96
CA PHE A 454 -6.17 -10.74 -29.83
C PHE A 454 -4.63 -10.61 -29.82
N ILE A 455 -4.01 -10.69 -28.63
CA ILE A 455 -2.55 -10.63 -28.48
C ILE A 455 -1.89 -11.84 -29.15
N ASP A 456 -2.47 -13.04 -28.97
CA ASP A 456 -1.89 -14.28 -29.51
C ASP A 456 -2.00 -14.36 -31.04
N GLU A 457 -3.10 -13.88 -31.63
CA GLU A 457 -3.27 -13.79 -33.07
C GLU A 457 -2.20 -12.89 -33.72
N HIS A 458 -2.01 -11.68 -33.20
CA HIS A 458 -0.98 -10.76 -33.71
C HIS A 458 0.46 -11.20 -33.43
N ARG A 459 0.69 -12.05 -32.45
CA ARG A 459 2.01 -12.63 -32.20
C ARG A 459 2.34 -13.70 -33.25
N LYS A 460 1.36 -14.46 -33.73
CA LYS A 460 1.51 -15.45 -34.81
C LYS A 460 1.77 -14.77 -36.17
N GLU A 461 1.00 -13.73 -36.50
CA GLU A 461 1.19 -12.95 -37.73
C GLU A 461 2.60 -12.33 -37.86
N LYS A 462 3.25 -12.01 -36.76
CA LYS A 462 4.64 -11.47 -36.75
C LYS A 462 5.72 -12.56 -36.76
N SER A 463 5.38 -13.81 -36.52
CA SER A 463 6.30 -14.94 -36.54
C SER A 463 6.30 -15.72 -37.87
N GLU A 464 5.28 -15.48 -38.71
CA GLU A 464 5.20 -15.86 -40.13
C GLU A 464 5.79 -14.74 -41.02
#